data_91ad81164303fb3a4f3f83062511456d
#
_entry.id   91ad81164303fb3a4f3f83062511456d
#
_cell.length_a   1.000
_cell.length_b   1.000
_cell.length_c   1.000
_cell.angle_alpha   90.00
_cell.angle_beta   90.00
_cell.angle_gamma   90.00
#
_symmetry.space_group_name_H-M   'P 1'
#
loop_
_entity.id
_entity.type
_entity.pdbx_description
1 polymer ?
#
loop_
_entity_poly.entity_id
_entity_poly.type
_entity_poly.pdbx_seq_one_letter_code
_entity_poly.pdbx_strand_id
1 'polypeptide(L)'
;MAFEVCMPQLGLTMEEGTVSQWIKHEGDAVKTGDVLLEITTDKLTNEVTSEHDGVLLKIVAQEGEDVPVKGLLCYVGQSGEAVGDAPAAAAAPAAPAAPVAPAAAAPVPAPVAAGGARIRISPLARKTAAKLGVDVSGIVGSGPSGRIRQQDVLAAANAPKAAAPVAAEPAPAAKPVSKTGLELMEGDTVSKLAGMRKVVAQRMLQSHTEIPPVTQNTKVDVTELMKFRKMLLAETGNKYSVNDLILKATAKCLRQHPEVLVSLDGDQIIQRAHVNLGMAVALDAGLIVPVIRDADRMGLDALSAAAKDLASRAKGNKLTPDEYKGSTFSVSNLGMFGIETFTPIVNQPDAAILGVCAVEDELVMDDEGNISKHQVMRLSFTYDHRLIDGAVAAKFVMALRDLLEKPMSIIL
;
A
#
# COMPACT_ATOMS: atom_id res chain seq x y z
N MET A 1 -33.48 -10.97 -14.59
CA MET A 1 -32.07 -11.50 -14.67
C MET A 1 -31.18 -10.57 -13.86
N ALA A 2 -30.42 -11.13 -12.93
CA ALA A 2 -29.46 -10.36 -12.17
C ALA A 2 -28.26 -9.98 -13.06
N PHE A 3 -27.89 -8.71 -13.07
CA PHE A 3 -26.74 -8.16 -13.78
C PHE A 3 -25.54 -8.09 -12.84
N GLU A 4 -24.38 -8.46 -13.35
CA GLU A 4 -23.12 -8.41 -12.64
C GLU A 4 -22.49 -7.03 -12.81
N VAL A 5 -22.20 -6.34 -11.71
CA VAL A 5 -21.43 -5.10 -11.72
C VAL A 5 -20.00 -5.45 -11.37
N CYS A 6 -19.09 -5.23 -12.31
CA CYS A 6 -17.68 -5.57 -12.18
C CYS A 6 -16.81 -4.33 -11.99
N MET A 7 -15.61 -4.51 -11.43
CA MET A 7 -14.61 -3.46 -11.27
C MET A 7 -14.22 -2.86 -12.62
N PRO A 8 -14.51 -1.57 -12.89
CA PRO A 8 -14.14 -0.94 -14.15
C PRO A 8 -12.63 -0.70 -14.25
N GLN A 9 -12.11 -0.72 -15.46
CA GLN A 9 -10.73 -0.34 -15.71
C GLN A 9 -10.63 1.18 -15.89
N LEU A 10 -10.17 1.88 -14.87
CA LEU A 10 -10.09 3.35 -14.84
C LEU A 10 -8.72 3.89 -15.29
N GLY A 11 -7.80 3.01 -15.68
CA GLY A 11 -6.48 3.38 -16.20
C GLY A 11 -5.80 2.22 -16.92
N LEU A 12 -4.92 2.54 -17.89
CA LEU A 12 -4.23 1.53 -18.71
C LEU A 12 -3.34 0.57 -17.92
N THR A 13 -2.88 0.97 -16.72
CA THR A 13 -2.00 0.21 -15.84
C THR A 13 -2.70 -0.27 -14.56
N MET A 14 -4.03 -0.18 -14.50
CA MET A 14 -4.80 -0.61 -13.33
C MET A 14 -4.95 -2.12 -13.34
N GLU A 15 -4.46 -2.80 -12.31
CA GLU A 15 -4.61 -4.24 -12.10
C GLU A 15 -5.68 -4.56 -11.06
N GLU A 16 -5.83 -3.72 -10.03
CA GLU A 16 -6.80 -3.86 -8.94
C GLU A 16 -7.31 -2.50 -8.46
N GLY A 17 -8.47 -2.49 -7.79
CA GLY A 17 -9.02 -1.33 -7.11
C GLY A 17 -9.53 -1.71 -5.72
N THR A 18 -9.39 -0.81 -4.75
CA THR A 18 -9.90 -1.01 -3.38
C THR A 18 -11.29 -0.38 -3.26
N VAL A 19 -12.28 -1.12 -2.77
CA VAL A 19 -13.60 -0.58 -2.43
C VAL A 19 -13.43 0.35 -1.22
N SER A 20 -13.68 1.64 -1.42
CA SER A 20 -13.53 2.64 -0.36
C SER A 20 -14.75 2.70 0.54
N GLN A 21 -15.92 2.88 -0.06
CA GLN A 21 -17.18 2.98 0.66
C GLN A 21 -18.35 2.59 -0.25
N TRP A 22 -19.36 1.91 0.31
CA TRP A 22 -20.64 1.66 -0.35
C TRP A 22 -21.60 2.82 -0.07
N ILE A 23 -22.14 3.43 -1.13
CA ILE A 23 -23.15 4.52 -1.05
C ILE A 23 -24.56 3.93 -1.02
N LYS A 24 -24.75 2.80 -1.74
CA LYS A 24 -26.00 2.02 -1.74
C LYS A 24 -25.82 0.71 -0.99
N HIS A 25 -26.88 0.27 -0.31
CA HIS A 25 -26.89 -0.94 0.49
C HIS A 25 -27.76 -2.03 -0.17
N GLU A 26 -27.61 -3.29 0.27
CA GLU A 26 -28.45 -4.39 -0.20
C GLU A 26 -29.94 -4.09 0.06
N GLY A 27 -30.75 -4.19 -1.00
CA GLY A 27 -32.18 -3.86 -0.97
C GLY A 27 -32.52 -2.47 -1.48
N ASP A 28 -31.54 -1.60 -1.73
CA ASP A 28 -31.79 -0.25 -2.24
C ASP A 28 -32.15 -0.26 -3.74
N ALA A 29 -33.10 0.60 -4.11
CA ALA A 29 -33.42 0.82 -5.50
C ALA A 29 -32.33 1.64 -6.20
N VAL A 30 -31.93 1.17 -7.39
CA VAL A 30 -30.84 1.71 -8.20
C VAL A 30 -31.34 2.02 -9.60
N LYS A 31 -31.01 3.19 -10.12
CA LYS A 31 -31.25 3.59 -11.52
C LYS A 31 -29.96 3.67 -12.28
N THR A 32 -30.02 3.53 -13.58
CA THR A 32 -28.89 3.75 -14.48
C THR A 32 -28.30 5.15 -14.25
N GLY A 33 -27.00 5.20 -13.91
CA GLY A 33 -26.28 6.42 -13.57
C GLY A 33 -26.21 6.74 -12.07
N ASP A 34 -26.92 6.00 -11.19
CA ASP A 34 -26.77 6.16 -9.74
C ASP A 34 -25.42 5.63 -9.27
N VAL A 35 -24.75 6.38 -8.37
CA VAL A 35 -23.49 5.97 -7.74
C VAL A 35 -23.76 4.83 -6.76
N LEU A 36 -23.09 3.70 -6.94
CA LEU A 36 -23.20 2.52 -6.08
C LEU A 36 -22.18 2.52 -4.95
N LEU A 37 -20.94 2.79 -5.29
CA LEU A 37 -19.80 2.75 -4.38
C LEU A 37 -18.67 3.67 -4.88
N GLU A 38 -17.79 4.03 -3.98
CA GLU A 38 -16.51 4.67 -4.29
C GLU A 38 -15.40 3.63 -4.28
N ILE A 39 -14.54 3.67 -5.30
CA ILE A 39 -13.32 2.87 -5.39
C ILE A 39 -12.09 3.77 -5.36
N THR A 40 -11.09 3.35 -4.59
CA THR A 40 -9.80 4.01 -4.56
C THR A 40 -8.79 3.16 -5.34
N THR A 41 -8.17 3.79 -6.33
CA THR A 41 -7.03 3.22 -7.04
C THR A 41 -5.73 3.80 -6.50
N ASP A 42 -4.58 3.32 -6.95
CA ASP A 42 -3.25 3.87 -6.65
C ASP A 42 -3.16 5.41 -6.86
N LYS A 43 -4.00 5.98 -7.71
CA LYS A 43 -3.86 7.38 -8.16
C LYS A 43 -5.09 8.26 -7.91
N LEU A 44 -6.28 7.69 -7.86
CA LEU A 44 -7.54 8.45 -7.83
C LEU A 44 -8.62 7.68 -7.08
N THR A 45 -9.53 8.42 -6.43
CA THR A 45 -10.82 7.90 -5.98
C THR A 45 -11.85 8.19 -7.06
N ASN A 46 -12.57 7.18 -7.50
CA ASN A 46 -13.61 7.28 -8.53
C ASN A 46 -14.90 6.62 -8.04
N GLU A 47 -16.01 7.13 -8.55
CA GLU A 47 -17.34 6.59 -8.29
C GLU A 47 -17.70 5.54 -9.34
N VAL A 48 -18.24 4.42 -8.89
CA VAL A 48 -18.80 3.38 -9.77
C VAL A 48 -20.31 3.57 -9.84
N THR A 49 -20.82 3.78 -11.05
CA THR A 49 -22.26 3.97 -11.31
C THR A 49 -22.89 2.69 -11.85
N SER A 50 -24.19 2.52 -11.60
CA SER A 50 -24.95 1.42 -12.18
C SER A 50 -25.22 1.65 -13.67
N GLU A 51 -25.04 0.60 -14.47
CA GLU A 51 -25.44 0.60 -15.89
C GLU A 51 -26.88 0.10 -16.11
N HIS A 52 -27.52 -0.41 -15.05
CA HIS A 52 -28.84 -1.03 -15.13
C HIS A 52 -29.76 -0.54 -14.01
N ASP A 53 -31.08 -0.46 -14.35
CA ASP A 53 -32.14 -0.19 -13.37
C ASP A 53 -32.49 -1.48 -12.61
N GLY A 54 -32.62 -1.38 -11.28
CA GLY A 54 -33.00 -2.53 -10.47
C GLY A 54 -32.91 -2.26 -8.96
N VAL A 55 -32.65 -3.32 -8.23
CA VAL A 55 -32.37 -3.32 -6.79
C VAL A 55 -31.02 -3.97 -6.57
N LEU A 56 -30.21 -3.42 -5.66
CA LEU A 56 -28.94 -4.04 -5.27
C LEU A 56 -29.25 -5.33 -4.50
N LEU A 57 -29.01 -6.48 -5.14
CA LEU A 57 -29.41 -7.79 -4.59
C LEU A 57 -28.42 -8.32 -3.58
N LYS A 58 -27.12 -8.24 -3.90
CA LYS A 58 -26.06 -8.77 -3.03
C LYS A 58 -24.75 -8.02 -3.28
N ILE A 59 -24.08 -7.63 -2.20
CA ILE A 59 -22.74 -7.10 -2.21
C ILE A 59 -21.76 -8.28 -2.08
N VAL A 60 -20.83 -8.42 -3.03
CA VAL A 60 -19.82 -9.48 -3.04
C VAL A 60 -18.49 -8.95 -2.49
N ALA A 61 -18.07 -7.77 -2.92
CA ALA A 61 -16.85 -7.13 -2.42
C ALA A 61 -17.17 -6.21 -1.24
N GLN A 62 -16.49 -6.41 -0.11
CA GLN A 62 -16.70 -5.59 1.09
C GLN A 62 -15.85 -4.31 1.09
N GLU A 63 -16.23 -3.33 1.92
CA GLU A 63 -15.42 -2.12 2.11
C GLU A 63 -14.00 -2.47 2.58
N GLY A 64 -13.02 -1.84 1.93
CA GLY A 64 -11.60 -2.11 2.16
C GLY A 64 -11.06 -3.38 1.50
N GLU A 65 -11.80 -4.02 0.60
CA GLU A 65 -11.36 -5.17 -0.17
C GLU A 65 -10.74 -4.75 -1.51
N ASP A 66 -9.62 -5.38 -1.86
CA ASP A 66 -8.94 -5.16 -3.14
C ASP A 66 -9.54 -6.13 -4.17
N VAL A 67 -10.14 -5.59 -5.22
CA VAL A 67 -10.80 -6.35 -6.29
C VAL A 67 -10.04 -6.16 -7.60
N PRO A 68 -9.64 -7.23 -8.31
CA PRO A 68 -8.96 -7.12 -9.59
C PRO A 68 -9.88 -6.49 -10.65
N VAL A 69 -9.31 -5.85 -11.65
CA VAL A 69 -10.06 -5.31 -12.81
C VAL A 69 -10.92 -6.41 -13.43
N LYS A 70 -12.19 -6.13 -13.68
CA LYS A 70 -13.26 -7.06 -14.07
C LYS A 70 -13.67 -8.06 -12.98
N GLY A 71 -13.17 -7.93 -11.73
CA GLY A 71 -13.69 -8.68 -10.60
C GLY A 71 -15.09 -8.24 -10.22
N LEU A 72 -15.90 -9.14 -9.71
CA LEU A 72 -17.30 -8.92 -9.37
C LEU A 72 -17.40 -8.08 -8.09
N LEU A 73 -18.19 -7.00 -8.14
CA LEU A 73 -18.47 -6.10 -7.02
C LEU A 73 -19.81 -6.40 -6.37
N CYS A 74 -20.87 -6.44 -7.17
CA CYS A 74 -22.23 -6.69 -6.69
C CYS A 74 -23.16 -7.20 -7.81
N TYR A 75 -24.37 -7.60 -7.41
CA TYR A 75 -25.46 -7.97 -8.32
C TYR A 75 -26.60 -6.95 -8.25
N VAL A 76 -27.07 -6.47 -9.40
CA VAL A 76 -28.24 -5.61 -9.55
C VAL A 76 -29.30 -6.36 -10.35
N GLY A 77 -30.55 -6.41 -9.87
CA GLY A 77 -31.62 -7.13 -10.55
C GLY A 77 -33.00 -6.80 -10.00
N GLN A 78 -33.99 -7.67 -10.26
CA GLN A 78 -35.36 -7.46 -9.74
C GLN A 78 -35.48 -7.97 -8.30
N SER A 79 -36.27 -7.26 -7.49
CA SER A 79 -36.52 -7.63 -6.10
C SER A 79 -37.04 -9.08 -5.97
N GLY A 80 -36.32 -9.92 -5.23
CA GLY A 80 -36.69 -11.33 -5.00
C GLY A 80 -36.05 -12.35 -5.93
N GLU A 81 -35.15 -11.94 -6.82
CA GLU A 81 -34.39 -12.84 -7.69
C GLU A 81 -33.26 -13.51 -6.92
N ALA A 82 -33.22 -14.85 -6.95
CA ALA A 82 -32.19 -15.60 -6.26
C ALA A 82 -30.84 -15.49 -7.00
N VAL A 83 -29.85 -14.91 -6.35
CA VAL A 83 -28.47 -14.82 -6.86
C VAL A 83 -27.74 -16.08 -6.39
N GLY A 84 -27.22 -16.88 -7.33
CA GLY A 84 -26.47 -18.08 -7.01
C GLY A 84 -25.14 -17.74 -6.33
N ASP A 85 -24.81 -18.50 -5.27
CA ASP A 85 -23.48 -18.47 -4.64
C ASP A 85 -22.42 -18.93 -5.63
N ALA A 86 -21.60 -18.02 -6.13
CA ALA A 86 -20.41 -18.36 -6.90
C ALA A 86 -19.18 -18.26 -5.98
N PRO A 87 -18.28 -19.25 -6.00
CA PRO A 87 -17.13 -19.29 -5.10
C PRO A 87 -16.03 -18.30 -5.53
N ALA A 88 -15.47 -17.62 -4.54
CA ALA A 88 -14.24 -16.86 -4.68
C ALA A 88 -13.06 -17.78 -5.01
N ALA A 89 -12.33 -17.47 -6.05
CA ALA A 89 -10.88 -17.62 -6.21
C ALA A 89 -10.50 -17.82 -7.67
N ALA A 90 -9.78 -16.89 -8.24
CA ALA A 90 -9.00 -17.16 -9.44
C ALA A 90 -7.52 -16.91 -9.14
N ALA A 91 -6.74 -17.97 -9.23
CA ALA A 91 -5.30 -17.95 -9.16
C ALA A 91 -4.70 -17.43 -10.47
N ALA A 92 -3.52 -16.83 -10.36
CA ALA A 92 -2.70 -16.25 -11.43
C ALA A 92 -2.26 -17.27 -12.51
N PRO A 93 -1.97 -16.83 -13.73
CA PRO A 93 -1.50 -17.69 -14.82
C PRO A 93 0.01 -17.92 -14.77
N ALA A 94 0.43 -19.18 -14.87
CA ALA A 94 1.79 -19.59 -15.12
C ALA A 94 2.03 -19.79 -16.63
N ALA A 95 3.21 -19.44 -17.09
CA ALA A 95 3.70 -19.50 -18.46
C ALA A 95 3.96 -20.93 -18.95
N PRO A 96 4.14 -21.17 -20.28
CA PRO A 96 3.98 -22.47 -20.90
C PRO A 96 5.28 -23.29 -21.01
N ALA A 97 5.17 -24.60 -20.85
CA ALA A 97 6.18 -25.55 -21.33
C ALA A 97 5.51 -26.67 -22.12
N ALA A 98 6.13 -27.05 -23.23
CA ALA A 98 5.68 -27.95 -24.27
C ALA A 98 5.93 -29.46 -23.93
N PRO A 99 5.62 -30.40 -24.83
CA PRO A 99 4.79 -31.56 -24.54
C PRO A 99 5.50 -32.92 -24.47
N VAL A 100 4.94 -33.88 -23.78
CA VAL A 100 5.15 -35.31 -24.06
C VAL A 100 3.89 -36.12 -23.69
N ALA A 101 3.37 -36.91 -24.63
CA ALA A 101 2.29 -37.91 -24.49
C ALA A 101 2.91 -39.29 -24.34
N PRO A 102 2.13 -40.42 -24.28
CA PRO A 102 0.91 -40.74 -23.57
C PRO A 102 0.96 -42.06 -22.77
N ALA A 103 0.04 -42.32 -21.88
CA ALA A 103 -0.48 -43.70 -21.67
C ALA A 103 -1.74 -43.69 -20.81
N ALA A 104 -2.66 -44.54 -21.21
CA ALA A 104 -4.04 -44.70 -20.78
C ALA A 104 -4.24 -45.43 -19.45
N ALA A 105 -5.28 -45.09 -18.71
CA ALA A 105 -6.09 -46.00 -17.91
C ALA A 105 -7.48 -45.40 -17.58
N ALA A 106 -8.49 -46.23 -17.61
CA ALA A 106 -9.91 -45.97 -17.73
C ALA A 106 -10.62 -45.42 -16.45
N PRO A 107 -11.88 -44.96 -16.58
CA PRO A 107 -12.52 -44.08 -15.61
C PRO A 107 -13.36 -44.83 -14.55
N VAL A 108 -13.39 -44.24 -13.34
CA VAL A 108 -14.34 -44.62 -12.29
C VAL A 108 -15.40 -43.50 -12.21
N PRO A 109 -16.71 -43.81 -12.24
CA PRO A 109 -17.75 -42.78 -12.33
C PRO A 109 -18.07 -42.17 -10.97
N ALA A 110 -18.23 -40.85 -10.98
CA ALA A 110 -18.71 -40.01 -9.88
C ALA A 110 -20.21 -40.26 -9.59
N PRO A 111 -20.68 -40.11 -8.34
CA PRO A 111 -22.08 -40.24 -8.01
C PRO A 111 -22.89 -39.00 -8.41
N VAL A 112 -23.89 -39.22 -9.23
CA VAL A 112 -24.89 -38.22 -9.59
C VAL A 112 -25.90 -38.06 -8.44
N ALA A 113 -26.11 -36.81 -8.01
CA ALA A 113 -27.21 -36.43 -7.14
C ALA A 113 -28.53 -36.58 -7.88
N ALA A 114 -29.46 -37.35 -7.34
CA ALA A 114 -30.76 -37.65 -7.94
C ALA A 114 -31.83 -36.74 -7.32
N GLY A 115 -32.39 -35.87 -8.13
CA GLY A 115 -33.72 -35.32 -7.89
C GLY A 115 -34.79 -36.37 -8.02
N GLY A 116 -35.78 -36.40 -7.13
CA GLY A 116 -37.13 -36.96 -7.19
C GLY A 116 -37.38 -38.29 -7.93
N ALA A 117 -36.57 -39.33 -7.78
CA ALA A 117 -36.82 -40.64 -8.39
C ALA A 117 -37.57 -41.58 -7.46
N ARG A 118 -38.62 -42.25 -7.95
CA ARG A 118 -39.36 -43.31 -7.24
C ARG A 118 -38.37 -44.33 -6.70
N ILE A 119 -38.34 -44.48 -5.36
CA ILE A 119 -37.51 -45.45 -4.67
C ILE A 119 -37.85 -46.86 -5.15
N ARG A 120 -36.93 -47.54 -5.82
CA ARG A 120 -37.09 -48.93 -6.26
C ARG A 120 -36.79 -49.87 -5.12
N ILE A 121 -37.83 -50.41 -4.51
CA ILE A 121 -37.71 -51.31 -3.38
C ILE A 121 -38.45 -52.61 -3.70
N SER A 122 -37.88 -53.77 -3.28
CA SER A 122 -38.53 -55.06 -3.47
C SER A 122 -39.73 -55.22 -2.49
N PRO A 123 -40.81 -55.97 -2.86
CA PRO A 123 -41.96 -56.15 -2.00
C PRO A 123 -41.58 -56.70 -0.61
N LEU A 124 -40.60 -57.62 -0.56
CA LEU A 124 -40.11 -58.21 0.67
C LEU A 124 -39.33 -57.16 1.52
N ALA A 125 -38.49 -56.37 0.91
CA ALA A 125 -37.78 -55.26 1.59
C ALA A 125 -38.73 -54.26 2.20
N ARG A 126 -39.80 -53.88 1.47
CA ARG A 126 -40.83 -52.95 1.97
C ARG A 126 -41.56 -53.53 3.18
N LYS A 127 -41.89 -54.80 3.15
CA LYS A 127 -42.55 -55.50 4.29
C LYS A 127 -41.64 -55.60 5.50
N THR A 128 -40.34 -55.78 5.30
CA THR A 128 -39.34 -55.86 6.37
C THR A 128 -39.05 -54.43 6.93
N ALA A 129 -38.97 -53.40 6.10
CA ALA A 129 -38.81 -52.01 6.54
C ALA A 129 -40.01 -51.54 7.40
N ALA A 130 -41.25 -51.87 6.97
CA ALA A 130 -42.45 -51.56 7.75
C ALA A 130 -42.49 -52.31 9.09
N LYS A 131 -42.01 -53.54 9.13
CA LYS A 131 -41.98 -54.34 10.37
C LYS A 131 -40.91 -53.90 11.35
N LEU A 132 -39.80 -53.36 10.86
CA LEU A 132 -38.65 -52.91 11.68
C LEU A 132 -38.63 -51.38 11.89
N GLY A 133 -39.59 -50.63 11.32
CA GLY A 133 -39.67 -49.16 11.47
C GLY A 133 -38.49 -48.41 10.86
N VAL A 134 -37.86 -48.97 9.81
CA VAL A 134 -36.68 -48.36 9.16
C VAL A 134 -37.09 -47.50 7.99
N ASP A 135 -36.62 -46.25 8.00
CA ASP A 135 -36.84 -45.33 6.86
C ASP A 135 -35.96 -45.72 5.67
N VAL A 136 -36.61 -45.95 4.54
CA VAL A 136 -35.98 -46.46 3.31
C VAL A 136 -35.44 -45.34 2.41
N SER A 137 -35.68 -44.06 2.74
CA SER A 137 -35.29 -42.94 1.92
C SER A 137 -33.77 -42.71 1.85
N GLY A 138 -33.04 -43.15 2.91
CA GLY A 138 -31.59 -43.05 3.02
C GLY A 138 -30.82 -44.31 2.66
N ILE A 139 -31.48 -45.39 2.23
CA ILE A 139 -30.84 -46.68 1.99
C ILE A 139 -30.40 -46.81 0.53
N VAL A 140 -29.11 -47.02 0.29
CA VAL A 140 -28.58 -47.38 -1.04
C VAL A 140 -28.84 -48.83 -1.34
N GLY A 141 -29.65 -49.14 -2.38
CA GLY A 141 -30.01 -50.51 -2.74
C GLY A 141 -28.89 -51.27 -3.44
N SER A 142 -28.56 -52.47 -2.98
CA SER A 142 -27.55 -53.39 -3.55
C SER A 142 -28.04 -54.24 -4.72
N GLY A 143 -29.33 -54.14 -5.10
CA GLY A 143 -29.92 -54.90 -6.20
C GLY A 143 -29.72 -54.32 -7.60
N PRO A 144 -30.04 -55.08 -8.67
CA PRO A 144 -29.92 -54.60 -10.05
C PRO A 144 -30.66 -53.26 -10.25
N SER A 145 -30.00 -52.31 -10.89
CA SER A 145 -30.51 -50.92 -11.12
C SER A 145 -30.85 -50.16 -9.82
N GLY A 146 -30.08 -50.37 -8.72
CA GLY A 146 -30.25 -49.62 -7.46
C GLY A 146 -31.48 -50.04 -6.64
N ARG A 147 -32.04 -51.25 -6.82
CA ARG A 147 -33.21 -51.72 -6.07
C ARG A 147 -32.82 -52.11 -4.64
N ILE A 148 -33.53 -51.58 -3.65
CA ILE A 148 -33.36 -51.96 -2.23
C ILE A 148 -33.87 -53.37 -2.00
N ARG A 149 -33.01 -54.22 -1.48
CA ARG A 149 -33.29 -55.64 -1.10
C ARG A 149 -33.54 -55.74 0.40
N GLN A 150 -34.06 -56.87 0.85
CA GLN A 150 -34.30 -57.16 2.27
C GLN A 150 -33.02 -57.06 3.11
N GLN A 151 -31.89 -57.49 2.56
CA GLN A 151 -30.60 -57.47 3.25
C GLN A 151 -30.13 -56.01 3.53
N ASP A 152 -30.40 -55.05 2.64
CA ASP A 152 -30.06 -53.65 2.81
C ASP A 152 -30.84 -53.01 3.96
N VAL A 153 -32.11 -53.39 4.10
CA VAL A 153 -32.98 -52.93 5.21
C VAL A 153 -32.53 -53.55 6.53
N LEU A 154 -32.13 -54.82 6.55
CA LEU A 154 -31.62 -55.48 7.76
C LEU A 154 -30.26 -54.92 8.19
N ALA A 155 -29.38 -54.59 7.22
CA ALA A 155 -28.11 -53.93 7.48
C ALA A 155 -28.33 -52.55 8.06
N ALA A 156 -29.28 -51.76 7.53
CA ALA A 156 -29.67 -50.47 8.06
C ALA A 156 -30.30 -50.53 9.45
N ALA A 157 -31.06 -51.59 9.73
CA ALA A 157 -31.66 -51.83 11.06
C ALA A 157 -30.61 -52.16 12.13
N ASN A 158 -29.53 -52.87 11.73
CA ASN A 158 -28.43 -53.30 12.61
C ASN A 158 -27.27 -52.28 12.67
N ALA A 159 -27.30 -51.24 11.88
CA ALA A 159 -26.34 -50.17 12.00
C ALA A 159 -26.56 -49.43 13.34
N PRO A 160 -25.50 -49.12 14.13
CA PRO A 160 -25.66 -48.40 15.37
C PRO A 160 -26.31 -47.03 15.04
N LYS A 161 -27.47 -46.77 15.67
CA LYS A 161 -28.22 -45.53 15.51
C LYS A 161 -27.28 -44.38 15.91
N ALA A 162 -26.81 -43.65 14.89
CA ALA A 162 -26.00 -42.46 15.15
C ALA A 162 -26.75 -41.56 16.12
N ALA A 163 -26.15 -41.32 17.26
CA ALA A 163 -26.68 -40.40 18.25
C ALA A 163 -27.00 -39.07 17.58
N ALA A 164 -28.17 -38.52 17.86
CA ALA A 164 -28.53 -37.19 17.42
C ALA A 164 -27.37 -36.20 17.73
N PRO A 165 -27.05 -35.26 16.85
CA PRO A 165 -26.00 -34.33 17.12
C PRO A 165 -26.37 -33.55 18.39
N VAL A 166 -25.65 -33.85 19.48
CA VAL A 166 -25.63 -32.99 20.67
C VAL A 166 -25.14 -31.63 20.12
N ALA A 167 -25.93 -30.60 20.35
CA ALA A 167 -25.51 -29.24 20.03
C ALA A 167 -24.12 -29.06 20.64
N ALA A 168 -23.12 -29.00 19.76
CA ALA A 168 -21.76 -28.67 20.17
C ALA A 168 -21.81 -27.29 20.81
N GLU A 169 -21.38 -27.18 22.06
CA GLU A 169 -21.00 -25.91 22.62
C GLU A 169 -20.12 -25.19 21.58
N PRO A 170 -20.31 -23.85 21.35
CA PRO A 170 -19.49 -23.14 20.41
C PRO A 170 -18.03 -23.35 20.82
N ALA A 171 -17.29 -24.05 19.98
CA ALA A 171 -15.86 -24.17 20.14
C ALA A 171 -15.29 -22.76 20.30
N PRO A 172 -14.36 -22.53 21.25
CA PRO A 172 -13.78 -21.21 21.44
C PRO A 172 -13.26 -20.75 20.07
N ALA A 173 -13.70 -19.56 19.63
CA ALA A 173 -13.36 -18.99 18.34
C ALA A 173 -11.85 -19.13 18.12
N ALA A 174 -11.46 -19.83 17.07
CA ALA A 174 -10.06 -20.02 16.74
C ALA A 174 -9.42 -18.64 16.70
N LYS A 175 -8.40 -18.42 17.53
CA LYS A 175 -7.64 -17.16 17.54
C LYS A 175 -7.15 -16.92 16.11
N PRO A 176 -7.25 -15.69 15.57
CA PRO A 176 -6.81 -15.40 14.22
C PRO A 176 -5.32 -15.72 14.12
N VAL A 177 -5.00 -16.77 13.39
CA VAL A 177 -3.61 -17.17 13.15
C VAL A 177 -3.03 -16.17 12.16
N SER A 178 -2.02 -15.43 12.60
CA SER A 178 -1.25 -14.53 11.74
C SER A 178 -0.67 -15.30 10.56
N LYS A 179 -0.73 -14.73 9.34
CA LYS A 179 -0.13 -15.34 8.13
C LYS A 179 1.37 -15.61 8.26
N THR A 180 2.04 -14.97 9.22
CA THR A 180 3.48 -15.10 9.53
C THR A 180 3.76 -16.02 10.72
N GLY A 181 2.74 -16.67 11.31
CA GLY A 181 2.91 -17.51 12.49
C GLY A 181 3.14 -16.74 13.80
N LEU A 182 2.89 -15.43 13.82
CA LEU A 182 2.94 -14.65 15.06
C LEU A 182 1.80 -15.05 16.00
N GLU A 183 2.14 -15.42 17.23
CA GLU A 183 1.15 -15.62 18.28
C GLU A 183 0.71 -14.25 18.82
N LEU A 184 -0.61 -13.98 18.77
CA LEU A 184 -1.19 -12.78 19.35
C LEU A 184 -1.44 -13.01 20.84
N MET A 185 -0.98 -12.07 21.66
CA MET A 185 -1.21 -12.08 23.11
C MET A 185 -2.51 -11.34 23.47
N GLU A 186 -2.98 -11.58 24.69
CA GLU A 186 -4.16 -10.86 25.20
C GLU A 186 -3.87 -9.36 25.30
N GLY A 187 -4.72 -8.55 24.66
CA GLY A 187 -4.55 -7.09 24.56
C GLY A 187 -3.91 -6.60 23.28
N ASP A 188 -3.40 -7.51 22.41
CA ASP A 188 -2.87 -7.12 21.09
C ASP A 188 -4.00 -6.61 20.19
N THR A 189 -3.74 -5.48 19.54
CA THR A 189 -4.62 -4.92 18.52
C THR A 189 -4.09 -5.20 17.13
N VAL A 190 -4.92 -5.79 16.30
CA VAL A 190 -4.59 -6.07 14.89
C VAL A 190 -5.27 -5.03 14.01
N SER A 191 -4.51 -4.29 13.24
CA SER A 191 -5.03 -3.35 12.24
C SER A 191 -4.56 -3.72 10.85
N LYS A 192 -5.45 -3.57 9.86
CA LYS A 192 -5.11 -3.80 8.45
C LYS A 192 -4.20 -2.67 7.96
N LEU A 193 -3.15 -3.02 7.23
CA LEU A 193 -2.32 -2.04 6.51
C LEU A 193 -3.12 -1.53 5.31
N ALA A 194 -3.70 -0.32 5.41
CA ALA A 194 -4.59 0.24 4.40
C ALA A 194 -4.27 1.71 4.09
N GLY A 195 -4.87 2.25 3.04
CA GLY A 195 -4.76 3.65 2.65
C GLY A 195 -3.32 4.13 2.45
N MET A 196 -3.05 5.36 2.87
CA MET A 196 -1.72 5.99 2.74
C MET A 196 -0.59 5.12 3.30
N ARG A 197 -0.81 4.42 4.42
CA ARG A 197 0.22 3.57 5.05
C ARG A 197 0.60 2.38 4.16
N LYS A 198 -0.36 1.79 3.41
CA LYS A 198 -0.10 0.71 2.42
C LYS A 198 0.81 1.22 1.31
N VAL A 199 0.49 2.40 0.74
CA VAL A 199 1.29 3.02 -0.33
C VAL A 199 2.71 3.36 0.14
N VAL A 200 2.84 3.95 1.33
CA VAL A 200 4.16 4.25 1.93
C VAL A 200 4.97 2.97 2.12
N ALA A 201 4.36 1.90 2.66
CA ALA A 201 5.04 0.62 2.87
C ALA A 201 5.56 0.03 1.56
N GLN A 202 4.74 0.03 0.51
CA GLN A 202 5.13 -0.46 -0.82
C GLN A 202 6.29 0.36 -1.40
N ARG A 203 6.18 1.70 -1.42
CA ARG A 203 7.23 2.57 -1.97
C ARG A 203 8.54 2.49 -1.21
N MET A 204 8.50 2.42 0.12
CA MET A 204 9.71 2.30 0.93
C MET A 204 10.37 0.94 0.77
N LEU A 205 9.58 -0.14 0.69
CA LEU A 205 10.11 -1.47 0.40
C LEU A 205 10.73 -1.52 -0.99
N GLN A 206 10.03 -1.00 -2.01
CA GLN A 206 10.53 -0.93 -3.37
C GLN A 206 11.85 -0.17 -3.43
N SER A 207 11.92 1.04 -2.88
CA SER A 207 13.15 1.84 -2.86
C SER A 207 14.29 1.10 -2.18
N HIS A 208 14.04 0.47 -1.02
CA HIS A 208 15.08 -0.22 -0.27
C HIS A 208 15.61 -1.48 -0.97
N THR A 209 14.76 -2.17 -1.74
CA THR A 209 15.14 -3.40 -2.45
C THR A 209 15.78 -3.14 -3.82
N GLU A 210 15.33 -2.10 -4.52
CA GLU A 210 15.82 -1.80 -5.88
C GLU A 210 17.08 -0.93 -5.88
N ILE A 211 17.23 -0.04 -4.91
CA ILE A 211 18.36 0.88 -4.81
C ILE A 211 19.44 0.27 -3.93
N PRO A 212 20.70 0.13 -4.39
CA PRO A 212 21.85 -0.07 -3.53
C PRO A 212 22.27 1.27 -2.88
N PRO A 213 21.76 1.59 -1.66
CA PRO A 213 21.97 2.92 -1.10
C PRO A 213 23.33 3.02 -0.43
N VAL A 214 23.98 4.17 -0.59
CA VAL A 214 25.16 4.54 0.20
C VAL A 214 24.87 5.85 0.90
N THR A 215 25.23 5.95 2.20
CA THR A 215 25.09 7.17 2.98
C THR A 215 26.45 7.72 3.36
N GLN A 216 26.69 8.99 3.05
CA GLN A 216 27.84 9.75 3.50
C GLN A 216 27.40 10.78 4.55
N ASN A 217 28.07 10.77 5.71
CA ASN A 217 27.82 11.74 6.78
C ASN A 217 28.93 12.79 6.80
N THR A 218 28.53 14.06 6.86
CA THR A 218 29.48 15.18 6.89
C THR A 218 29.11 16.14 8.01
N LYS A 219 30.13 16.55 8.76
CA LYS A 219 30.01 17.59 9.80
C LYS A 219 30.16 18.97 9.15
N VAL A 220 29.30 19.90 9.53
CA VAL A 220 29.25 21.27 9.03
C VAL A 220 29.22 22.23 10.21
N ASP A 221 30.10 23.21 10.23
CA ASP A 221 30.06 24.30 11.20
C ASP A 221 29.04 25.35 10.73
N VAL A 222 27.93 25.44 11.44
CA VAL A 222 26.83 26.36 11.12
C VAL A 222 26.82 27.61 12.00
N THR A 223 27.91 27.88 12.73
CA THR A 223 28.03 29.07 13.61
C THR A 223 27.76 30.35 12.82
N GLU A 224 28.40 30.49 11.67
CA GLU A 224 28.22 31.69 10.81
C GLU A 224 26.82 31.70 10.15
N LEU A 225 26.27 30.54 9.81
CA LEU A 225 24.89 30.43 9.30
C LEU A 225 23.87 30.95 10.33
N MET A 226 24.07 30.61 11.60
CA MET A 226 23.18 31.07 12.68
C MET A 226 23.31 32.54 12.96
N LYS A 227 24.52 33.12 12.86
CA LYS A 227 24.73 34.59 12.90
C LYS A 227 24.08 35.28 11.71
N PHE A 228 24.29 34.75 10.51
CA PHE A 228 23.70 35.26 9.27
C PHE A 228 22.17 35.26 9.33
N ARG A 229 21.55 34.19 9.83
CA ARG A 229 20.12 34.13 10.06
C ARG A 229 19.60 35.25 10.99
N LYS A 230 20.33 35.53 12.07
CA LYS A 230 20.00 36.61 13.00
C LYS A 230 20.14 37.97 12.33
N MET A 231 21.17 38.16 11.53
CA MET A 231 21.37 39.39 10.75
C MET A 231 20.22 39.60 9.75
N LEU A 232 19.84 38.60 8.97
CA LEU A 232 18.70 38.66 8.06
C LEU A 232 17.42 39.10 8.76
N LEU A 233 17.14 38.55 9.96
CA LEU A 233 15.96 38.92 10.75
C LEU A 233 16.03 40.39 11.18
N ALA A 234 17.20 40.90 11.58
CA ALA A 234 17.40 42.30 12.01
C ALA A 234 17.23 43.31 10.86
N GLU A 235 17.77 42.96 9.68
CA GLU A 235 17.78 43.86 8.52
C GLU A 235 16.46 43.84 7.73
N THR A 236 15.83 42.65 7.60
CA THR A 236 14.64 42.49 6.75
C THR A 236 13.34 42.41 7.52
N GLY A 237 13.38 42.12 8.81
CA GLY A 237 12.21 41.78 9.63
C GLY A 237 11.62 40.38 9.33
N ASN A 238 12.12 39.70 8.29
CA ASN A 238 11.61 38.39 7.87
C ASN A 238 12.24 37.25 8.70
N LYS A 239 11.39 36.40 9.26
CA LYS A 239 11.84 35.25 10.07
C LYS A 239 12.04 34.03 9.20
N TYR A 240 13.29 33.78 8.79
CA TYR A 240 13.68 32.57 8.10
C TYR A 240 14.01 31.44 9.10
N SER A 241 13.60 30.22 8.78
CA SER A 241 14.04 29.04 9.50
C SER A 241 15.44 28.60 9.04
N VAL A 242 16.12 27.78 9.84
CA VAL A 242 17.37 27.14 9.41
C VAL A 242 17.12 26.26 8.18
N ASN A 243 15.95 25.61 8.15
CA ASN A 243 15.54 24.77 7.01
C ASN A 243 15.41 25.58 5.70
N ASP A 244 14.91 26.82 5.74
CA ASP A 244 14.79 27.66 4.54
C ASP A 244 16.16 27.96 3.93
N LEU A 245 17.16 28.22 4.78
CA LEU A 245 18.54 28.47 4.34
C LEU A 245 19.19 27.19 3.78
N ILE A 246 18.93 26.03 4.40
CA ILE A 246 19.41 24.73 3.91
C ILE A 246 18.78 24.39 2.57
N LEU A 247 17.46 24.55 2.42
CA LEU A 247 16.76 24.33 1.15
C LEU A 247 17.33 25.22 0.05
N LYS A 248 17.57 26.51 0.34
CA LYS A 248 18.16 27.44 -0.64
C LYS A 248 19.60 27.06 -1.00
N ALA A 249 20.42 26.69 -0.03
CA ALA A 249 21.79 26.22 -0.25
C ALA A 249 21.78 24.92 -1.10
N THR A 250 20.91 23.98 -0.77
CA THR A 250 20.76 22.72 -1.50
C THR A 250 20.33 22.97 -2.95
N ALA A 251 19.32 23.82 -3.18
CA ALA A 251 18.87 24.16 -4.52
C ALA A 251 19.97 24.78 -5.38
N LYS A 252 20.75 25.70 -4.79
CA LYS A 252 21.91 26.31 -5.45
C LYS A 252 23.01 25.29 -5.75
N CYS A 253 23.34 24.45 -4.79
CA CYS A 253 24.35 23.40 -4.94
C CYS A 253 23.99 22.40 -6.04
N LEU A 254 22.72 21.95 -6.11
CA LEU A 254 22.22 21.05 -7.16
C LEU A 254 22.34 21.66 -8.56
N ARG A 255 22.17 22.96 -8.70
CA ARG A 255 22.38 23.64 -9.98
C ARG A 255 23.83 23.65 -10.43
N GLN A 256 24.77 23.63 -9.47
CA GLN A 256 26.22 23.57 -9.73
C GLN A 256 26.71 22.13 -9.92
N HIS A 257 25.97 21.15 -9.40
CA HIS A 257 26.29 19.71 -9.44
C HIS A 257 25.16 18.91 -10.12
N PRO A 258 24.94 19.13 -11.44
CA PRO A 258 23.86 18.46 -12.17
C PRO A 258 24.01 16.93 -12.18
N GLU A 259 25.21 16.40 -12.00
CA GLU A 259 25.51 14.97 -11.92
C GLU A 259 24.80 14.25 -10.75
N VAL A 260 24.33 15.00 -9.75
CA VAL A 260 23.52 14.49 -8.63
C VAL A 260 22.02 14.55 -8.93
N LEU A 261 21.64 15.38 -9.92
CA LEU A 261 20.24 15.63 -10.29
C LEU A 261 19.78 14.69 -11.41
N VAL A 262 19.75 13.41 -11.12
CA VAL A 262 19.45 12.34 -12.08
C VAL A 262 18.30 11.45 -11.57
N SER A 263 17.73 10.65 -12.46
CA SER A 263 16.74 9.62 -12.15
C SER A 263 16.98 8.42 -13.05
N LEU A 264 16.56 7.23 -12.59
CA LEU A 264 16.59 6.01 -13.39
C LEU A 264 15.18 5.68 -13.88
N ASP A 265 15.04 5.36 -15.17
CA ASP A 265 13.83 4.85 -15.78
C ASP A 265 14.17 3.62 -16.62
N GLY A 266 13.87 2.45 -16.11
CA GLY A 266 14.34 1.18 -16.65
C GLY A 266 15.86 1.11 -16.66
N ASP A 267 16.45 1.12 -17.84
CA ASP A 267 17.91 1.16 -18.10
C ASP A 267 18.41 2.54 -18.58
N GLN A 268 17.57 3.58 -18.53
CA GLN A 268 17.89 4.92 -18.97
C GLN A 268 18.16 5.87 -17.81
N ILE A 269 19.29 6.56 -17.84
CA ILE A 269 19.60 7.64 -16.90
C ILE A 269 19.03 8.95 -17.45
N ILE A 270 18.12 9.55 -16.71
CA ILE A 270 17.52 10.83 -17.07
C ILE A 270 18.20 11.95 -16.29
N GLN A 271 18.90 12.85 -16.98
CA GLN A 271 19.40 14.10 -16.41
C GLN A 271 18.24 15.07 -16.22
N ARG A 272 17.98 15.50 -14.99
CA ARG A 272 16.88 16.43 -14.70
C ARG A 272 17.29 17.88 -14.99
N ALA A 273 16.43 18.63 -15.68
CA ALA A 273 16.66 20.05 -16.02
C ALA A 273 16.18 21.02 -14.93
N HIS A 274 15.27 20.57 -14.05
CA HIS A 274 14.62 21.39 -13.02
C HIS A 274 15.04 20.93 -11.62
N VAL A 275 15.29 21.87 -10.72
CA VAL A 275 15.55 21.61 -9.31
C VAL A 275 14.23 21.66 -8.53
N ASN A 276 13.54 20.54 -8.48
CA ASN A 276 12.29 20.39 -7.74
C ASN A 276 12.58 19.71 -6.39
N LEU A 277 12.58 20.47 -5.31
CA LEU A 277 12.91 19.98 -3.99
C LEU A 277 11.70 19.35 -3.30
N GLY A 278 11.73 18.04 -3.08
CA GLY A 278 10.83 17.36 -2.17
C GLY A 278 11.22 17.67 -0.72
N MET A 279 10.29 18.18 0.06
CA MET A 279 10.50 18.49 1.48
C MET A 279 9.69 17.52 2.34
N ALA A 280 10.36 16.64 3.09
CA ALA A 280 9.68 15.68 3.95
C ALA A 280 8.97 16.38 5.12
N VAL A 281 7.65 16.16 5.25
CA VAL A 281 6.82 16.71 6.32
C VAL A 281 6.18 15.55 7.08
N ALA A 282 6.47 15.48 8.39
CA ALA A 282 5.86 14.49 9.27
C ALA A 282 4.40 14.85 9.58
N LEU A 283 3.52 13.85 9.51
CA LEU A 283 2.11 13.90 9.86
C LEU A 283 1.83 12.81 10.90
N ASP A 284 0.73 12.94 11.64
CA ASP A 284 0.30 11.91 12.60
C ASP A 284 0.06 10.54 11.92
N ALA A 285 -0.46 10.55 10.70
CA ALA A 285 -0.73 9.35 9.90
C ALA A 285 0.50 8.80 9.14
N GLY A 286 1.63 9.53 9.10
CA GLY A 286 2.82 9.12 8.36
C GLY A 286 3.67 10.29 7.89
N LEU A 287 4.21 10.20 6.67
CA LEU A 287 5.09 11.21 6.07
C LEU A 287 4.60 11.52 4.66
N ILE A 288 4.61 12.80 4.30
CA ILE A 288 4.36 13.27 2.93
C ILE A 288 5.52 14.16 2.47
N VAL A 289 5.76 14.18 1.16
CA VAL A 289 6.89 14.93 0.57
C VAL A 289 6.36 15.94 -0.45
N PRO A 290 5.84 17.12 -0.01
CA PRO A 290 5.48 18.20 -0.93
C PRO A 290 6.71 18.71 -1.68
N VAL A 291 6.48 19.23 -2.90
CA VAL A 291 7.52 19.60 -3.86
C VAL A 291 7.54 21.10 -4.11
N ILE A 292 8.67 21.74 -3.84
CA ILE A 292 8.95 23.11 -4.22
C ILE A 292 9.56 23.08 -5.63
N ARG A 293 8.81 23.54 -6.62
CA ARG A 293 9.24 23.52 -8.03
C ARG A 293 10.23 24.64 -8.32
N ASP A 294 11.23 24.35 -9.19
CA ASP A 294 12.26 25.33 -9.62
C ASP A 294 12.89 26.11 -8.46
N ALA A 295 13.21 25.44 -7.37
CA ALA A 295 13.70 26.03 -6.12
C ALA A 295 15.01 26.81 -6.30
N ASP A 296 15.84 26.45 -7.29
CA ASP A 296 17.07 27.15 -7.66
C ASP A 296 16.81 28.57 -8.16
N ARG A 297 15.67 28.79 -8.85
CA ARG A 297 15.27 30.09 -9.43
C ARG A 297 14.55 30.97 -8.44
N MET A 298 14.11 30.47 -7.30
CA MET A 298 13.40 31.23 -6.28
C MET A 298 14.38 32.03 -5.42
N GLY A 299 14.04 33.30 -5.14
CA GLY A 299 14.67 34.08 -4.05
C GLY A 299 14.33 33.43 -2.68
N LEU A 300 15.11 33.79 -1.65
CA LEU A 300 14.94 33.23 -0.31
C LEU A 300 13.52 33.47 0.26
N ASP A 301 12.93 34.65 0.02
CA ASP A 301 11.58 35.00 0.48
C ASP A 301 10.53 34.09 -0.16
N ALA A 302 10.59 33.93 -1.48
CA ALA A 302 9.64 33.09 -2.22
C ALA A 302 9.75 31.64 -1.81
N LEU A 303 10.97 31.13 -1.67
CA LEU A 303 11.24 29.75 -1.24
C LEU A 303 10.73 29.51 0.18
N SER A 304 11.02 30.42 1.12
CA SER A 304 10.54 30.32 2.52
C SER A 304 9.02 30.37 2.60
N ALA A 305 8.37 31.24 1.80
CA ALA A 305 6.92 31.31 1.73
C ALA A 305 6.31 30.01 1.18
N ALA A 306 6.85 29.48 0.08
CA ALA A 306 6.40 28.22 -0.51
C ALA A 306 6.57 27.03 0.45
N ALA A 307 7.73 26.94 1.11
CA ALA A 307 7.99 25.88 2.09
C ALA A 307 7.00 25.91 3.27
N LYS A 308 6.71 27.12 3.81
CA LYS A 308 5.75 27.30 4.91
C LYS A 308 4.31 26.99 4.49
N ASP A 309 3.90 27.43 3.30
CA ASP A 309 2.57 27.16 2.76
C ASP A 309 2.37 25.66 2.57
N LEU A 310 3.27 24.99 1.85
CA LEU A 310 3.21 23.55 1.60
C LEU A 310 3.21 22.77 2.91
N ALA A 311 4.06 23.10 3.88
CA ALA A 311 4.10 22.44 5.18
C ALA A 311 2.80 22.63 5.98
N SER A 312 2.20 23.80 5.93
CA SER A 312 0.93 24.11 6.61
C SER A 312 -0.23 23.33 5.98
N ARG A 313 -0.31 23.31 4.64
CA ARG A 313 -1.35 22.57 3.91
C ARG A 313 -1.17 21.06 4.02
N ALA A 314 0.08 20.57 4.08
CA ALA A 314 0.39 19.17 4.35
C ALA A 314 -0.21 18.72 5.69
N LYS A 315 0.04 19.48 6.77
CA LYS A 315 -0.50 19.20 8.10
C LYS A 315 -2.03 19.28 8.15
N GLY A 316 -2.63 20.13 7.32
CA GLY A 316 -4.07 20.27 7.19
C GLY A 316 -4.72 19.28 6.23
N ASN A 317 -3.98 18.33 5.66
CA ASN A 317 -4.42 17.39 4.61
C ASN A 317 -5.08 18.10 3.41
N LYS A 318 -4.49 19.24 2.98
CA LYS A 318 -5.02 20.11 1.91
C LYS A 318 -4.12 20.18 0.68
N LEU A 319 -3.15 19.28 0.56
CA LEU A 319 -2.31 19.19 -0.63
C LEU A 319 -3.03 18.49 -1.76
N THR A 320 -2.85 18.98 -2.98
CA THR A 320 -3.30 18.31 -4.19
C THR A 320 -2.30 17.21 -4.60
N PRO A 321 -2.74 16.17 -5.33
CA PRO A 321 -1.86 15.10 -5.81
C PRO A 321 -0.65 15.58 -6.61
N ASP A 322 -0.75 16.70 -7.32
CA ASP A 322 0.33 17.26 -8.12
C ASP A 322 1.41 17.96 -7.29
N GLU A 323 1.09 18.33 -6.04
CA GLU A 323 2.04 19.03 -5.16
C GLU A 323 3.03 18.12 -4.45
N TYR A 324 2.81 16.79 -4.49
CA TYR A 324 3.77 15.80 -3.96
C TYR A 324 4.31 14.84 -5.04
N LYS A 325 4.22 15.25 -6.32
CA LYS A 325 4.80 14.53 -7.47
C LYS A 325 5.84 15.40 -8.17
N GLY A 326 6.81 14.74 -8.81
CA GLY A 326 7.79 15.40 -9.68
C GLY A 326 8.93 16.06 -8.92
N SER A 327 9.26 15.57 -7.71
CA SER A 327 10.53 15.87 -7.08
C SER A 327 11.68 15.35 -7.95
N THR A 328 12.82 16.02 -7.83
CA THR A 328 14.07 15.60 -8.48
C THR A 328 15.19 15.41 -7.47
N PHE A 329 14.95 15.82 -6.23
CA PHE A 329 15.81 15.66 -5.08
C PHE A 329 14.97 15.87 -3.81
N SER A 330 15.20 15.07 -2.77
CA SER A 330 14.45 15.15 -1.53
C SER A 330 15.30 15.63 -0.35
N VAL A 331 14.69 16.38 0.58
CA VAL A 331 15.31 16.83 1.84
C VAL A 331 14.43 16.38 3.00
N SER A 332 15.05 15.69 3.96
CA SER A 332 14.40 15.23 5.20
C SER A 332 15.09 15.85 6.40
N ASN A 333 14.37 16.61 7.23
CA ASN A 333 14.92 17.31 8.38
C ASN A 333 14.39 16.72 9.68
N LEU A 334 15.27 16.08 10.45
CA LEU A 334 15.01 15.52 11.79
C LEU A 334 15.73 16.27 12.91
N GLY A 335 16.35 17.42 12.59
CA GLY A 335 17.13 18.19 13.55
C GLY A 335 16.32 18.69 14.75
N MET A 336 15.01 18.95 14.57
CA MET A 336 14.11 19.36 15.66
C MET A 336 13.89 18.24 16.72
N PHE A 337 14.19 17.00 16.39
CA PHE A 337 14.07 15.85 17.28
C PHE A 337 15.39 15.48 17.98
N GLY A 338 16.46 16.27 17.78
CA GLY A 338 17.77 15.98 18.39
C GLY A 338 18.52 14.81 17.76
N ILE A 339 18.17 14.45 16.50
CA ILE A 339 18.83 13.33 15.82
C ILE A 339 20.19 13.77 15.30
N GLU A 340 21.24 13.09 15.73
CA GLU A 340 22.64 13.37 15.37
C GLU A 340 22.99 12.90 13.95
N THR A 341 22.59 11.69 13.59
CA THR A 341 22.75 11.11 12.25
C THR A 341 21.64 10.09 11.97
N PHE A 342 21.26 9.94 10.71
CA PHE A 342 20.32 8.90 10.28
C PHE A 342 20.57 8.54 8.81
N THR A 343 20.03 7.42 8.35
CA THR A 343 20.11 6.98 6.97
C THR A 343 18.73 7.12 6.34
N PRO A 344 18.42 8.24 5.64
CA PRO A 344 17.14 8.39 4.95
C PRO A 344 17.04 7.40 3.78
N ILE A 345 15.83 6.86 3.54
CA ILE A 345 15.53 6.05 2.36
C ILE A 345 15.28 7.00 1.19
N VAL A 346 15.86 6.69 0.03
CA VAL A 346 15.70 7.51 -1.18
C VAL A 346 14.24 7.48 -1.64
N ASN A 347 13.68 8.63 -1.95
CA ASN A 347 12.31 8.78 -2.44
C ASN A 347 12.28 8.67 -3.97
N GLN A 348 12.09 7.48 -4.52
CA GLN A 348 12.01 7.29 -5.97
C GLN A 348 10.91 8.17 -6.60
N PRO A 349 11.16 8.76 -7.80
CA PRO A 349 12.27 8.55 -8.75
C PRO A 349 13.51 9.42 -8.51
N ASP A 350 13.65 10.11 -7.36
CA ASP A 350 14.86 10.84 -7.02
C ASP A 350 16.04 9.86 -6.89
N ALA A 351 17.25 10.28 -7.30
CA ALA A 351 18.46 9.46 -7.10
C ALA A 351 19.10 9.68 -5.73
N ALA A 352 18.73 10.73 -5.01
CA ALA A 352 19.34 11.06 -3.73
C ALA A 352 18.39 11.82 -2.79
N ILE A 353 18.74 11.76 -1.51
CA ILE A 353 18.05 12.45 -0.43
C ILE A 353 19.06 13.01 0.58
N LEU A 354 18.82 14.24 1.03
CA LEU A 354 19.62 14.89 2.06
C LEU A 354 18.91 14.80 3.41
N GLY A 355 19.52 14.13 4.38
CA GLY A 355 19.13 14.16 5.78
C GLY A 355 19.79 15.33 6.49
N VAL A 356 18.97 16.15 7.16
CA VAL A 356 19.43 17.28 7.98
C VAL A 356 19.25 16.90 9.46
N CYS A 357 20.31 17.00 10.22
CA CYS A 357 20.37 16.56 11.61
C CYS A 357 20.33 17.74 12.60
N ALA A 358 20.41 17.46 13.88
CA ALA A 358 20.38 18.44 14.94
C ALA A 358 21.55 19.42 14.84
N VAL A 359 21.32 20.66 15.29
CA VAL A 359 22.38 21.64 15.55
C VAL A 359 22.77 21.52 17.02
N GLU A 360 24.03 21.22 17.26
CA GLU A 360 24.59 20.99 18.60
C GLU A 360 25.76 21.94 18.87
N ASP A 361 25.97 22.23 20.16
CA ASP A 361 27.12 23.02 20.58
C ASP A 361 28.32 22.08 20.76
N GLU A 362 29.43 22.40 20.10
CA GLU A 362 30.70 21.66 20.20
C GLU A 362 31.83 22.58 20.62
N LEU A 363 32.72 22.12 21.48
CA LEU A 363 33.94 22.83 21.82
C LEU A 363 35.04 22.44 20.84
N VAL A 364 35.56 23.42 20.12
CA VAL A 364 36.64 23.24 19.14
C VAL A 364 37.89 23.94 19.65
N MET A 365 38.99 23.23 19.61
CA MET A 365 40.32 23.79 19.94
C MET A 365 41.00 24.18 18.63
N ASP A 366 41.54 25.42 18.57
CA ASP A 366 42.35 25.89 17.45
C ASP A 366 43.80 25.39 17.57
N ASP A 367 44.60 25.69 16.54
CA ASP A 367 46.02 25.29 16.48
C ASP A 367 46.86 25.96 17.56
N GLU A 368 46.43 27.10 18.12
CA GLU A 368 47.06 27.79 19.24
C GLU A 368 46.61 27.30 20.60
N GLY A 369 45.69 26.33 20.67
CA GLY A 369 45.17 25.71 21.92
C GLY A 369 44.03 26.50 22.57
N ASN A 370 43.45 27.52 21.91
CA ASN A 370 42.28 28.21 22.43
C ASN A 370 41.01 27.39 22.17
N ILE A 371 40.11 27.35 23.16
CA ILE A 371 38.86 26.66 23.06
C ILE A 371 37.74 27.63 22.72
N SER A 372 37.03 27.36 21.66
CA SER A 372 35.86 28.14 21.25
C SER A 372 34.63 27.24 21.10
N LYS A 373 33.43 27.84 21.29
CA LYS A 373 32.14 27.17 21.11
C LYS A 373 31.66 27.37 19.72
N HIS A 374 31.41 26.26 19.01
CA HIS A 374 30.86 26.24 17.66
C HIS A 374 29.47 25.57 17.66
N GLN A 375 28.63 25.97 16.73
CA GLN A 375 27.37 25.29 16.42
C GLN A 375 27.61 24.38 15.24
N VAL A 376 27.39 23.09 15.45
CA VAL A 376 27.73 22.07 14.46
C VAL A 376 26.47 21.30 14.08
N MET A 377 26.34 20.97 12.82
CA MET A 377 25.25 20.16 12.29
C MET A 377 25.84 19.04 11.43
N ARG A 378 25.20 17.87 11.45
CA ARG A 378 25.55 16.81 10.50
C ARG A 378 24.54 16.74 9.35
N LEU A 379 25.06 16.44 8.17
CA LEU A 379 24.30 16.14 6.97
C LEU A 379 24.51 14.67 6.64
N SER A 380 23.42 13.95 6.42
CA SER A 380 23.40 12.55 5.99
C SER A 380 22.92 12.49 4.55
N PHE A 381 23.82 12.29 3.60
CA PHE A 381 23.51 12.25 2.17
C PHE A 381 23.42 10.81 1.71
N THR A 382 22.22 10.34 1.36
CA THR A 382 21.95 8.99 0.83
C THR A 382 21.62 9.07 -0.64
N TYR A 383 22.24 8.19 -1.44
CA TYR A 383 22.12 8.18 -2.88
C TYR A 383 22.14 6.77 -3.47
N ASP A 384 21.58 6.65 -4.69
CA ASP A 384 21.61 5.44 -5.49
C ASP A 384 23.01 5.27 -6.12
N HIS A 385 23.75 4.26 -5.64
CA HIS A 385 25.14 4.03 -6.12
C HIS A 385 25.21 3.49 -7.56
N ARG A 386 24.06 3.18 -8.18
CA ARG A 386 24.02 2.86 -9.63
C ARG A 386 24.16 4.13 -10.49
N LEU A 387 23.80 5.29 -9.93
CA LEU A 387 23.72 6.58 -10.64
C LEU A 387 24.77 7.59 -10.17
N ILE A 388 25.14 7.54 -8.90
CA ILE A 388 26.01 8.52 -8.26
C ILE A 388 27.17 7.78 -7.57
N ASP A 389 28.38 8.06 -8.04
CA ASP A 389 29.59 7.51 -7.44
C ASP A 389 29.97 8.25 -6.15
N GLY A 390 30.71 7.56 -5.27
CA GLY A 390 31.14 8.11 -3.97
C GLY A 390 31.95 9.42 -4.10
N ALA A 391 32.76 9.57 -5.13
CA ALA A 391 33.54 10.79 -5.38
C ALA A 391 32.65 11.98 -5.84
N VAL A 392 31.63 11.71 -6.65
CA VAL A 392 30.62 12.69 -7.08
C VAL A 392 29.81 13.15 -5.86
N ALA A 393 29.33 12.20 -5.06
CA ALA A 393 28.61 12.47 -3.82
C ALA A 393 29.44 13.33 -2.84
N ALA A 394 30.72 13.00 -2.66
CA ALA A 394 31.61 13.73 -1.78
C ALA A 394 31.82 15.19 -2.25
N LYS A 395 32.00 15.43 -3.55
CA LYS A 395 32.12 16.79 -4.11
C LYS A 395 30.88 17.62 -3.86
N PHE A 396 29.69 17.03 -4.09
CA PHE A 396 28.41 17.69 -3.82
C PHE A 396 28.29 18.09 -2.34
N VAL A 397 28.55 17.14 -1.42
CA VAL A 397 28.43 17.40 0.02
C VAL A 397 29.45 18.41 0.50
N MET A 398 30.70 18.40 -0.04
CA MET A 398 31.70 19.41 0.25
C MET A 398 31.26 20.81 -0.23
N ALA A 399 30.75 20.92 -1.44
CA ALA A 399 30.24 22.19 -1.97
C ALA A 399 29.05 22.70 -1.14
N LEU A 400 28.12 21.82 -0.74
CA LEU A 400 27.01 22.19 0.14
C LEU A 400 27.51 22.65 1.53
N ARG A 401 28.49 21.94 2.12
CA ARG A 401 29.14 22.35 3.37
C ARG A 401 29.72 23.77 3.24
N ASP A 402 30.48 24.03 2.19
CA ASP A 402 31.12 25.33 1.97
C ASP A 402 30.09 26.47 1.83
N LEU A 403 28.92 26.20 1.19
CA LEU A 403 27.81 27.16 1.13
C LEU A 403 27.23 27.44 2.52
N LEU A 404 27.06 26.44 3.36
CA LEU A 404 26.49 26.58 4.70
C LEU A 404 27.48 27.24 5.68
N GLU A 405 28.77 26.95 5.57
CA GLU A 405 29.84 27.60 6.36
C GLU A 405 30.10 29.06 5.92
N LYS A 406 29.78 29.37 4.65
CA LYS A 406 29.92 30.75 4.08
C LYS A 406 28.57 31.27 3.60
N PRO A 407 27.63 31.59 4.51
CA PRO A 407 26.20 31.77 4.19
C PRO A 407 25.88 32.92 3.27
N MET A 408 26.75 33.97 3.16
CA MET A 408 26.56 35.02 2.15
C MET A 408 26.51 34.43 0.73
N SER A 409 27.26 33.37 0.48
CA SER A 409 27.28 32.72 -0.83
C SER A 409 25.95 32.02 -1.20
N ILE A 410 25.04 31.83 -0.23
CA ILE A 410 23.73 31.21 -0.47
C ILE A 410 22.84 32.18 -1.28
N ILE A 411 22.94 33.47 -1.00
CA ILE A 411 22.08 34.52 -1.60
C ILE A 411 22.70 35.24 -2.79
N LEU A 412 24.02 35.18 -2.92
CA LEU A 412 24.75 35.69 -4.10
C LEU A 412 24.69 34.68 -5.25
#